data_d86a3f096e46367b667490279d799b60
#
_entry.id   d86a3f096e46367b667490279d799b60
#
_cell.length_a   1.000
_cell.length_b   1.000
_cell.length_c   1.000
_cell.angle_alpha   90.00
_cell.angle_beta   90.00
_cell.angle_gamma   90.00
#
_symmetry.space_group_name_H-M   'P 1'
#
loop_
_entity.id
_entity.type
_entity.pdbx_description
1 polymer ?
#
loop_
_entity_poly.entity_id
_entity_poly.type
_entity_poly.pdbx_seq_one_letter_code
_entity_poly.pdbx_strand_id
1 'polypeptide(L)'
;MPNPYPFPKKQQDKSTIINALEEAGRNDTDWRNGKTFSLVFYGGDDVSEVSRAAFERYYYENGLNPSVFPSLRKFDTEVVAFSADLMNGDDQVVGNMTSGGTESILCAVKAAKHYALSKN
;
A
#
# COMPACT_ATOMS: atom_id res chain seq x y z
N MET A 1 -8.45 28.10 -21.59
CA MET A 1 -7.32 27.39 -22.26
C MET A 1 -7.80 25.99 -22.60
N PRO A 2 -7.44 25.41 -23.75
CA PRO A 2 -7.77 24.02 -24.05
C PRO A 2 -7.09 23.10 -23.03
N ASN A 3 -7.78 21.99 -22.67
CA ASN A 3 -7.21 20.99 -21.77
C ASN A 3 -5.93 20.39 -22.40
N PRO A 4 -4.75 20.52 -21.77
CA PRO A 4 -3.50 19.96 -22.32
C PRO A 4 -3.48 18.42 -22.28
N TYR A 5 -4.41 17.79 -21.53
CA TYR A 5 -4.52 16.34 -21.38
C TYR A 5 -5.93 15.86 -21.76
N PRO A 6 -6.30 15.93 -23.05
CA PRO A 6 -7.62 15.48 -23.49
C PRO A 6 -7.71 13.95 -23.34
N PHE A 7 -8.90 13.47 -22.98
CA PHE A 7 -9.13 12.02 -22.94
C PHE A 7 -8.90 11.40 -24.35
N PRO A 8 -8.13 10.31 -24.44
CA PRO A 8 -7.86 9.66 -25.74
C PRO A 8 -9.17 9.21 -26.43
N LYS A 9 -9.34 9.61 -27.68
CA LYS A 9 -10.54 9.24 -28.46
C LYS A 9 -10.48 7.84 -29.07
N LYS A 10 -9.31 7.21 -29.04
CA LYS A 10 -9.06 5.87 -29.59
C LYS A 10 -8.29 5.05 -28.56
N GLN A 11 -8.55 3.76 -28.60
CA GLN A 11 -7.75 2.78 -27.84
C GLN A 11 -6.28 2.87 -28.28
N GLN A 12 -5.39 2.79 -27.31
CA GLN A 12 -3.96 2.72 -27.53
C GLN A 12 -3.49 1.27 -27.42
N ASP A 13 -2.51 0.89 -28.18
CA ASP A 13 -1.90 -0.43 -28.05
C ASP A 13 -0.99 -0.51 -26.81
N LYS A 14 -0.77 -1.75 -26.33
CA LYS A 14 0.01 -2.01 -25.13
C LYS A 14 1.43 -1.43 -25.22
N SER A 15 2.09 -1.55 -26.36
CA SER A 15 3.48 -1.08 -26.51
C SER A 15 3.57 0.43 -26.41
N THR A 16 2.63 1.16 -26.99
CA THR A 16 2.53 2.61 -26.88
C THR A 16 2.40 3.05 -25.42
N ILE A 17 1.54 2.37 -24.65
CA ILE A 17 1.34 2.68 -23.22
C ILE A 17 2.62 2.38 -22.42
N ILE A 18 3.24 1.21 -22.63
CA ILE A 18 4.48 0.84 -21.91
C ILE A 18 5.60 1.83 -22.20
N ASN A 19 5.81 2.20 -23.47
CA ASN A 19 6.83 3.19 -23.85
C ASN A 19 6.56 4.56 -23.21
N ALA A 20 5.30 4.98 -23.11
CA ALA A 20 4.93 6.22 -22.45
C ALA A 20 5.22 6.18 -20.93
N LEU A 21 5.03 5.04 -20.26
CA LEU A 21 5.39 4.86 -18.85
C LEU A 21 6.91 4.93 -18.65
N GLU A 22 7.70 4.30 -19.51
CA GLU A 22 9.16 4.36 -19.48
C GLU A 22 9.67 5.79 -19.69
N GLU A 23 9.11 6.50 -20.66
CA GLU A 23 9.44 7.89 -20.93
C GLU A 23 9.10 8.81 -19.76
N ALA A 24 7.93 8.62 -19.13
CA ALA A 24 7.52 9.41 -17.96
C ALA A 24 8.48 9.27 -16.79
N GLY A 25 9.01 8.06 -16.56
CA GLY A 25 9.97 7.79 -15.49
C GLY A 25 11.43 8.18 -15.81
N ARG A 26 11.73 8.65 -17.02
CA ARG A 26 13.13 8.90 -17.46
C ARG A 26 13.87 9.95 -16.62
N ASN A 27 13.15 10.91 -16.07
CA ASN A 27 13.72 11.96 -15.23
C ASN A 27 13.54 11.72 -13.73
N ASP A 28 13.05 10.55 -13.33
CA ASP A 28 12.94 10.20 -11.93
C ASP A 28 14.34 10.09 -11.29
N THR A 29 14.42 10.40 -10.02
CA THR A 29 15.68 10.34 -9.30
C THR A 29 16.21 8.93 -9.24
N ASP A 30 17.48 8.77 -9.56
CA ASP A 30 18.22 7.50 -9.49
C ASP A 30 18.50 7.12 -8.03
N TRP A 31 17.44 6.70 -7.33
CA TRP A 31 17.50 6.34 -5.93
C TRP A 31 18.37 5.10 -5.64
N ARG A 32 18.51 4.18 -6.61
CA ARG A 32 19.35 2.98 -6.46
C ARG A 32 20.83 3.34 -6.31
N ASN A 33 21.27 4.42 -6.92
CA ASN A 33 22.63 4.96 -6.81
C ASN A 33 22.75 6.08 -5.76
N GLY A 34 21.84 6.13 -4.79
CA GLY A 34 21.91 7.04 -3.65
C GLY A 34 21.66 8.51 -3.98
N LYS A 35 20.98 8.81 -5.11
CA LYS A 35 20.66 10.18 -5.52
C LYS A 35 19.46 10.79 -4.78
N THR A 36 18.88 10.08 -3.82
CA THR A 36 17.80 10.61 -2.96
C THR A 36 18.06 10.24 -1.51
N PHE A 37 17.72 11.14 -0.61
CA PHE A 37 17.74 10.89 0.82
C PHE A 37 16.31 10.55 1.28
N SER A 38 16.10 9.37 1.89
CA SER A 38 14.77 8.94 2.33
C SER A 38 13.80 8.71 1.14
N LEU A 39 12.49 8.70 1.39
CA LEU A 39 11.38 8.59 0.43
C LEU A 39 11.22 7.22 -0.25
N VAL A 40 12.26 6.39 -0.31
CA VAL A 40 12.22 5.04 -0.87
C VAL A 40 12.60 4.04 0.20
N PHE A 41 11.72 3.06 0.44
CA PHE A 41 11.97 1.94 1.35
C PHE A 41 12.35 0.72 0.52
N TYR A 42 13.64 0.43 0.48
CA TYR A 42 14.19 -0.66 -0.29
C TYR A 42 14.79 -1.72 0.63
N GLY A 43 14.15 -2.87 0.69
CA GLY A 43 14.56 -4.00 1.54
C GLY A 43 15.49 -5.01 0.86
N GLY A 44 15.90 -4.74 -0.38
CA GLY A 44 16.68 -5.67 -1.20
C GLY A 44 15.92 -6.13 -2.46
N ASP A 45 16.66 -6.69 -3.41
CA ASP A 45 16.07 -7.18 -4.67
C ASP A 45 15.20 -8.42 -4.43
N ASP A 46 15.57 -9.30 -3.53
CA ASP A 46 14.82 -10.48 -3.11
C ASP A 46 13.46 -10.11 -2.53
N VAL A 47 13.41 -9.14 -1.62
CA VAL A 47 12.14 -8.61 -1.07
C VAL A 47 11.28 -7.98 -2.16
N SER A 48 11.90 -7.22 -3.06
CA SER A 48 11.21 -6.57 -4.18
C SER A 48 10.64 -7.58 -5.17
N GLU A 49 11.33 -8.68 -5.42
CA GLU A 49 10.87 -9.77 -6.28
C GLU A 49 9.63 -10.46 -5.70
N VAL A 50 9.67 -10.84 -4.42
CA VAL A 50 8.52 -11.43 -3.72
C VAL A 50 7.33 -10.47 -3.71
N SER A 51 7.56 -9.18 -3.46
CA SER A 51 6.50 -8.17 -3.45
C SER A 51 5.81 -8.02 -4.81
N ARG A 52 6.61 -8.02 -5.90
CA ARG A 52 6.06 -7.98 -7.27
C ARG A 52 5.26 -9.23 -7.60
N ALA A 53 5.78 -10.41 -7.25
CA ALA A 53 5.09 -11.68 -7.48
C ALA A 53 3.77 -11.76 -6.69
N ALA A 54 3.75 -11.28 -5.45
CA ALA A 54 2.54 -11.21 -4.65
C ALA A 54 1.52 -10.24 -5.26
N PHE A 55 1.95 -9.05 -5.69
CA PHE A 55 1.08 -8.07 -6.35
C PHE A 55 0.47 -8.65 -7.65
N GLU A 56 1.27 -9.29 -8.49
CA GLU A 56 0.81 -9.93 -9.72
C GLU A 56 -0.19 -11.05 -9.42
N ARG A 57 0.08 -11.88 -8.39
CA ARG A 57 -0.77 -13.00 -7.99
C ARG A 57 -2.14 -12.55 -7.51
N TYR A 58 -2.22 -11.42 -6.80
CA TYR A 58 -3.44 -10.90 -6.18
C TYR A 58 -3.95 -9.62 -6.85
N TYR A 59 -3.63 -9.45 -8.13
CA TYR A 59 -3.96 -8.23 -8.87
C TYR A 59 -5.46 -7.93 -8.97
N TYR A 60 -6.29 -8.97 -9.02
CA TYR A 60 -7.75 -8.86 -9.16
C TYR A 60 -8.50 -8.99 -7.84
N GLU A 61 -7.88 -9.54 -6.82
CA GLU A 61 -8.47 -9.72 -5.50
C GLU A 61 -8.62 -8.38 -4.79
N ASN A 62 -9.70 -8.25 -4.03
CA ASN A 62 -9.98 -7.00 -3.31
C ASN A 62 -10.71 -7.25 -1.98
N GLY A 63 -10.70 -6.27 -1.10
CA GLY A 63 -11.29 -6.33 0.24
C GLY A 63 -12.79 -6.01 0.32
N LEU A 64 -13.48 -5.81 -0.81
CA LEU A 64 -14.90 -5.45 -0.81
C LEU A 64 -15.79 -6.54 -0.21
N ASN A 65 -15.42 -7.80 -0.42
CA ASN A 65 -16.11 -8.94 0.19
C ASN A 65 -15.10 -9.96 0.73
N PRO A 66 -14.82 -9.94 2.03
CA PRO A 66 -13.85 -10.85 2.65
C PRO A 66 -14.20 -12.34 2.55
N SER A 67 -15.49 -12.67 2.32
CA SER A 67 -15.91 -14.06 2.13
C SER A 67 -15.53 -14.61 0.76
N VAL A 68 -15.37 -13.74 -0.24
CA VAL A 68 -14.95 -14.12 -1.59
C VAL A 68 -13.43 -14.32 -1.67
N PHE A 69 -12.68 -13.51 -0.94
CA PHE A 69 -11.21 -13.53 -0.95
C PHE A 69 -10.65 -13.77 0.46
N PRO A 70 -10.78 -15.01 1.01
CA PRO A 70 -10.31 -15.30 2.37
C PRO A 70 -8.80 -15.12 2.57
N SER A 71 -8.01 -15.18 1.48
CA SER A 71 -6.56 -14.90 1.52
C SER A 71 -6.25 -13.48 1.97
N LEU A 72 -7.01 -12.48 1.52
CA LEU A 72 -6.80 -11.09 1.94
C LEU A 72 -7.09 -10.90 3.43
N ARG A 73 -8.18 -11.50 3.91
CA ARG A 73 -8.50 -11.49 5.35
C ARG A 73 -7.40 -12.17 6.17
N LYS A 74 -6.84 -13.27 5.68
CA LYS A 74 -5.71 -13.95 6.32
C LYS A 74 -4.50 -13.00 6.43
N PHE A 75 -4.11 -12.36 5.34
CA PHE A 75 -2.98 -11.42 5.32
C PHE A 75 -3.19 -10.23 6.25
N ASP A 76 -4.36 -9.63 6.25
CA ASP A 76 -4.72 -8.56 7.19
C ASP A 76 -4.51 -9.00 8.65
N THR A 77 -5.03 -10.17 9.00
CA THR A 77 -4.92 -10.72 10.36
C THR A 77 -3.46 -11.00 10.72
N GLU A 78 -2.67 -11.58 9.80
CA GLU A 78 -1.26 -11.90 10.04
C GLU A 78 -0.41 -10.64 10.23
N VAL A 79 -0.62 -9.59 9.43
CA VAL A 79 0.12 -8.34 9.59
C VAL A 79 -0.17 -7.67 10.93
N VAL A 80 -1.43 -7.70 11.37
CA VAL A 80 -1.80 -7.20 12.71
C VAL A 80 -1.14 -8.04 13.81
N ALA A 81 -1.16 -9.37 13.70
CA ALA A 81 -0.53 -10.26 14.67
C ALA A 81 0.99 -10.08 14.74
N PHE A 82 1.67 -9.95 13.61
CA PHE A 82 3.12 -9.67 13.56
C PHE A 82 3.45 -8.31 14.19
N SER A 83 2.61 -7.31 13.96
CA SER A 83 2.78 -5.98 14.57
C SER A 83 2.58 -6.03 16.08
N ALA A 84 1.60 -6.77 16.56
CA ALA A 84 1.36 -6.98 17.98
C ALA A 84 2.55 -7.67 18.66
N ASP A 85 3.05 -8.76 18.06
CA ASP A 85 4.22 -9.49 18.58
C ASP A 85 5.47 -8.60 18.66
N LEU A 86 5.75 -7.85 17.59
CA LEU A 86 6.86 -6.90 17.52
C LEU A 86 6.80 -5.83 18.62
N MET A 87 5.59 -5.45 19.04
CA MET A 87 5.33 -4.45 20.08
C MET A 87 5.14 -5.06 21.48
N ASN A 88 5.40 -6.36 21.65
CA ASN A 88 5.19 -7.13 22.89
C ASN A 88 3.73 -7.11 23.35
N GLY A 89 2.79 -7.08 22.41
CA GLY A 89 1.36 -7.19 22.69
C GLY A 89 0.97 -8.63 23.02
N ASP A 90 -0.17 -8.78 23.70
CA ASP A 90 -0.78 -10.07 24.03
C ASP A 90 -1.87 -10.46 23.00
N ASP A 91 -2.60 -11.53 23.27
CA ASP A 91 -3.69 -12.06 22.45
C ASP A 91 -4.96 -11.18 22.42
N GLN A 92 -4.99 -10.11 23.24
CA GLN A 92 -6.08 -9.13 23.26
C GLN A 92 -5.86 -7.97 22.29
N VAL A 93 -4.66 -7.89 21.69
CA VAL A 93 -4.36 -6.82 20.71
C VAL A 93 -5.17 -7.05 19.43
N VAL A 94 -5.87 -6.02 19.02
CA VAL A 94 -6.62 -5.99 17.77
C VAL A 94 -6.18 -4.80 16.93
N GLY A 95 -6.37 -4.89 15.62
CA GLY A 95 -6.00 -3.83 14.70
C GLY A 95 -6.72 -3.92 13.37
N ASN A 96 -6.48 -2.93 12.52
CA ASN A 96 -6.97 -2.88 11.16
C ASN A 96 -5.87 -2.38 10.23
N MET A 97 -5.82 -2.91 9.02
CA MET A 97 -5.08 -2.29 7.94
C MET A 97 -5.77 -1.00 7.52
N THR A 98 -4.97 0.00 7.18
CA THR A 98 -5.45 1.31 6.72
C THR A 98 -4.83 1.64 5.36
N SER A 99 -5.32 2.69 4.71
CA SER A 99 -4.80 3.16 3.43
C SER A 99 -3.42 3.83 3.52
N GLY A 100 -2.94 4.10 4.74
CA GLY A 100 -1.63 4.72 4.99
C GLY A 100 -1.53 5.39 6.35
N GLY A 101 -0.35 5.98 6.63
CA GLY A 101 -0.01 6.55 7.94
C GLY A 101 -0.98 7.64 8.41
N THR A 102 -1.47 8.49 7.53
CA THR A 102 -2.43 9.55 7.91
C THR A 102 -3.72 8.96 8.48
N GLU A 103 -4.30 7.96 7.82
CA GLU A 103 -5.49 7.29 8.33
C GLU A 103 -5.20 6.55 9.63
N SER A 104 -4.07 5.86 9.73
CA SER A 104 -3.64 5.18 10.96
C SER A 104 -3.56 6.15 12.15
N ILE A 105 -2.95 7.33 11.97
CA ILE A 105 -2.86 8.35 13.02
C ILE A 105 -4.25 8.88 13.41
N LEU A 106 -5.11 9.16 12.44
CA LEU A 106 -6.49 9.59 12.71
C LEU A 106 -7.28 8.53 13.50
N CYS A 107 -7.15 7.27 13.12
CA CYS A 107 -7.76 6.15 13.83
C CYS A 107 -7.23 6.03 15.27
N ALA A 108 -5.92 6.16 15.47
CA ALA A 108 -5.31 6.11 16.80
C ALA A 108 -5.81 7.24 17.71
N VAL A 109 -5.86 8.48 17.21
CA VAL A 109 -6.38 9.63 17.95
C VAL A 109 -7.86 9.44 18.29
N LYS A 110 -8.66 8.94 17.33
CA LYS A 110 -10.08 8.63 17.58
C LYS A 110 -10.24 7.56 18.65
N ALA A 111 -9.47 6.48 18.58
CA ALA A 111 -9.49 5.40 19.57
C ALA A 111 -9.11 5.91 20.97
N ALA A 112 -8.05 6.69 21.10
CA ALA A 112 -7.61 7.30 22.35
C ALA A 112 -8.71 8.20 22.96
N LYS A 113 -9.35 9.03 22.13
CA LYS A 113 -10.47 9.87 22.56
C LYS A 113 -11.62 9.04 23.10
N HIS A 114 -12.05 8.01 22.38
CA HIS A 114 -13.17 7.17 22.82
C HIS A 114 -12.83 6.39 24.10
N TYR A 115 -11.60 5.89 24.21
CA TYR A 115 -11.13 5.24 25.42
C TYR A 115 -11.17 6.19 26.63
N ALA A 116 -10.69 7.43 26.49
CA ALA A 116 -10.76 8.42 27.57
C ALA A 116 -12.20 8.73 28.00
N LEU A 117 -13.13 8.87 27.04
CA LEU A 117 -14.55 9.12 27.33
C LEU A 117 -15.24 7.92 27.99
N SER A 118 -14.79 6.70 27.73
CA SER A 118 -15.38 5.49 28.35
C SER A 118 -14.95 5.28 29.82
N LYS A 119 -13.93 6.02 30.28
CA LYS A 119 -13.41 5.94 31.66
C LYS A 119 -14.02 7.01 32.60
N ASN A 120 -14.74 7.97 32.05
CA ASN A 120 -15.48 9.00 32.76
C ASN A 120 -16.98 8.68 32.83
#